data_d50538ccf28c943811a8496d5ff7ebf3
#
_entry.id   d50538ccf28c943811a8496d5ff7ebf3
#
_cell.length_a   1.000
_cell.length_b   1.000
_cell.length_c   1.000
_cell.angle_alpha   90.00
_cell.angle_beta   90.00
_cell.angle_gamma   90.00
#
_symmetry.space_group_name_H-M   'P 1'
#
loop_
_entity.id
_entity.type
_entity.pdbx_description
1 polymer ?
#
loop_
_entity_poly.entity_id
_entity_poly.type
_entity_poly.pdbx_seq_one_letter_code
_entity_poly.pdbx_strand_id
1 'polypeptide(L)'
;MDAPVPGPTGDPTFTRRGFFAGLGMTGAASVLAACSTAEDSAASAGQGDADDGASIRTISFDGVHQAGIQEDSQTHALVVAFNMKRNNVPKGGLKKNLTRLMRIWTGDARSMTQGETALADLEPELTVAPQNLTITMGWGPHLIKDVDLIDEAPAWVKKNLNGLPKFKGDKLDNAFGAADVVLQICGDNLTAVSHAARVLTRGG
;
A
#
# COMPACT_ATOMS: atom_id res chain seq x y z
N MET A 1 -34.51 -56.65 13.90
CA MET A 1 -35.34 -55.56 14.42
C MET A 1 -34.53 -54.28 14.17
N ASP A 2 -34.65 -53.74 12.97
CA ASP A 2 -33.94 -52.54 12.53
C ASP A 2 -34.87 -51.36 12.67
N ALA A 3 -34.40 -50.31 13.40
CA ALA A 3 -35.09 -49.06 13.56
C ALA A 3 -34.63 -48.08 12.43
N PRO A 4 -35.52 -47.30 11.81
CA PRO A 4 -35.18 -46.42 10.71
C PRO A 4 -34.54 -45.09 11.20
N VAL A 5 -33.53 -44.66 10.47
CA VAL A 5 -32.85 -43.40 10.62
C VAL A 5 -33.71 -42.27 10.05
N PRO A 6 -33.92 -41.10 10.72
CA PRO A 6 -34.62 -39.97 10.16
C PRO A 6 -33.71 -39.20 9.19
N GLY A 7 -34.25 -38.87 8.01
CA GLY A 7 -33.58 -38.07 6.98
C GLY A 7 -33.56 -36.56 7.29
N PRO A 8 -32.71 -35.79 6.61
CA PRO A 8 -32.50 -34.41 6.90
C PRO A 8 -33.67 -33.52 6.41
N THR A 9 -34.09 -32.64 7.32
CA THR A 9 -35.13 -31.61 7.08
C THR A 9 -34.56 -30.50 6.18
N GLY A 10 -35.38 -30.06 5.23
CA GLY A 10 -35.03 -29.18 4.14
C GLY A 10 -34.59 -27.79 4.53
N ASP A 11 -33.71 -27.27 3.68
CA ASP A 11 -33.23 -25.88 3.68
C ASP A 11 -34.36 -24.90 3.29
N PRO A 12 -34.46 -23.73 3.94
CA PRO A 12 -35.35 -22.67 3.47
C PRO A 12 -34.71 -21.95 2.26
N THR A 13 -35.27 -22.16 1.09
CA THR A 13 -34.92 -21.39 -0.11
C THR A 13 -35.36 -19.94 0.03
N PHE A 14 -34.39 -19.03 0.19
CA PHE A 14 -34.60 -17.59 0.12
C PHE A 14 -34.85 -17.18 -1.33
N THR A 15 -36.09 -16.84 -1.66
CA THR A 15 -36.46 -16.28 -2.96
C THR A 15 -36.35 -14.77 -2.95
N ARG A 16 -35.74 -14.22 -4.01
CA ARG A 16 -35.47 -12.76 -4.23
C ARG A 16 -36.72 -11.86 -4.29
N ARG A 17 -37.93 -12.42 -4.11
CA ARG A 17 -39.20 -11.66 -4.13
C ARG A 17 -39.71 -11.24 -2.75
N GLY A 18 -39.10 -11.68 -1.64
CA GLY A 18 -39.53 -11.33 -0.28
C GLY A 18 -38.95 -10.04 0.29
N PHE A 19 -38.05 -9.38 -0.42
CA PHE A 19 -37.34 -8.21 0.14
C PHE A 19 -38.09 -6.86 0.01
N PHE A 20 -39.11 -6.76 -0.82
CA PHE A 20 -39.81 -5.49 -1.08
C PHE A 20 -41.18 -5.29 -0.37
N ALA A 21 -41.55 -6.16 0.56
CA ALA A 21 -42.88 -6.10 1.20
C ALA A 21 -42.87 -5.57 2.65
N GLY A 22 -41.82 -4.87 3.10
CA GLY A 22 -41.66 -4.46 4.48
C GLY A 22 -41.45 -2.95 4.74
N LEU A 23 -41.70 -2.07 3.78
CA LEU A 23 -41.57 -0.62 3.99
C LEU A 23 -42.92 0.07 3.83
N GLY A 24 -43.70 0.03 4.87
CA GLY A 24 -44.94 0.78 5.01
C GLY A 24 -45.11 1.38 6.41
N MET A 25 -45.00 2.71 6.46
CA MET A 25 -45.63 3.64 7.42
C MET A 25 -45.18 3.65 8.88
N THR A 26 -44.69 4.76 9.26
CA THR A 26 -45.02 5.77 10.31
C THR A 26 -43.70 6.35 10.80
N GLY A 27 -43.52 7.58 10.88
CA GLY A 27 -44.14 8.78 11.32
C GLY A 27 -43.06 9.80 11.59
N ALA A 28 -43.36 11.02 11.25
CA ALA A 28 -42.58 12.23 11.44
C ALA A 28 -42.27 12.51 12.92
N ALA A 29 -41.13 13.12 13.17
CA ALA A 29 -40.97 14.33 13.97
C ALA A 29 -39.55 14.46 14.54
N SER A 30 -38.92 15.60 14.17
CA SER A 30 -38.20 16.54 15.06
C SER A 30 -36.95 16.00 15.78
N VAL A 31 -35.84 16.69 15.92
CA VAL A 31 -35.52 18.09 16.13
C VAL A 31 -34.02 18.28 16.16
N LEU A 32 -33.53 19.30 15.51
CA LEU A 32 -32.64 20.38 15.98
C LEU A 32 -31.64 20.12 17.12
N ALA A 33 -30.41 20.43 16.75
CA ALA A 33 -29.46 21.25 17.51
C ALA A 33 -28.81 20.67 18.76
N ALA A 34 -27.47 20.56 18.66
CA ALA A 34 -26.63 21.26 19.61
C ALA A 34 -25.20 21.32 19.08
N CYS A 35 -24.73 22.51 18.76
CA CYS A 35 -23.33 22.87 18.81
C CYS A 35 -22.86 22.82 20.25
N SER A 36 -21.74 22.18 20.54
CA SER A 36 -20.83 22.63 21.61
C SER A 36 -19.46 22.03 21.42
N THR A 37 -18.52 22.88 21.06
CA THR A 37 -17.19 23.14 21.64
C THR A 37 -16.34 21.97 22.12
N ALA A 38 -15.21 21.87 21.44
CA ALA A 38 -13.83 21.85 21.96
C ALA A 38 -13.32 20.65 22.78
N GLU A 39 -12.18 20.24 22.30
CA GLU A 39 -10.98 19.79 23.01
C GLU A 39 -10.80 18.31 23.33
N ASP A 40 -9.69 17.88 22.77
CA ASP A 40 -8.69 16.95 23.27
C ASP A 40 -8.90 15.42 23.18
N SER A 41 -7.90 14.90 22.55
CA SER A 41 -7.15 13.69 22.94
C SER A 41 -7.54 12.34 22.35
N ALA A 42 -6.57 11.89 21.60
CA ALA A 42 -5.95 10.58 21.67
C ALA A 42 -6.74 9.34 21.22
N ALA A 43 -6.08 8.69 20.27
CA ALA A 43 -6.05 7.25 20.09
C ALA A 43 -7.38 6.51 20.13
N SER A 44 -7.97 6.31 18.99
CA SER A 44 -8.96 5.26 18.81
C SER A 44 -8.35 4.14 17.97
N ALA A 45 -8.04 3.06 18.65
CA ALA A 45 -7.86 1.75 18.07
C ALA A 45 -9.13 1.36 17.29
N GLY A 46 -8.93 0.82 16.09
CA GLY A 46 -9.97 0.54 15.13
C GLY A 46 -11.11 -0.31 15.66
N GLN A 47 -12.30 0.14 15.41
CA GLN A 47 -13.52 -0.64 15.41
C GLN A 47 -13.89 -0.88 13.96
N GLY A 48 -13.87 -2.14 13.56
CA GLY A 48 -14.30 -2.55 12.24
C GLY A 48 -15.82 -2.45 12.14
N ASP A 49 -16.28 -1.42 11.45
CA ASP A 49 -17.64 -1.39 10.94
C ASP A 49 -17.64 -1.96 9.53
N ALA A 50 -18.38 -3.06 9.35
CA ALA A 50 -18.71 -3.58 8.04
C ALA A 50 -19.69 -2.60 7.38
N ASP A 51 -19.15 -1.63 6.65
CA ASP A 51 -19.93 -0.77 5.77
C ASP A 51 -19.75 -1.27 4.32
N ASP A 52 -20.80 -1.81 3.75
CA ASP A 52 -20.93 -2.29 2.36
C ASP A 52 -21.02 -1.15 1.33
N GLY A 53 -20.53 0.02 1.65
CA GLY A 53 -20.27 1.09 0.72
C GLY A 53 -18.78 1.12 0.41
N ALA A 54 -18.38 1.13 -0.86
CA ALA A 54 -17.00 1.25 -1.31
C ALA A 54 -16.37 2.55 -0.79
N SER A 55 -16.12 2.62 0.51
CA SER A 55 -15.41 3.72 1.12
C SER A 55 -13.99 3.72 0.60
N ILE A 56 -13.52 4.86 0.14
CA ILE A 56 -12.12 5.05 -0.23
C ILE A 56 -11.29 4.86 1.04
N ARG A 57 -10.49 3.78 1.07
CA ARG A 57 -9.58 3.51 2.18
C ARG A 57 -8.21 4.02 1.81
N THR A 58 -7.68 4.91 2.63
CA THR A 58 -6.34 5.47 2.48
C THR A 58 -5.49 5.20 3.72
N ILE A 59 -4.21 4.94 3.50
CA ILE A 59 -3.19 4.90 4.55
C ILE A 59 -2.35 6.16 4.38
N SER A 60 -2.10 6.89 5.47
CA SER A 60 -1.29 8.11 5.41
C SER A 60 0.09 7.80 4.82
N PHE A 61 0.49 8.56 3.80
CA PHE A 61 1.81 8.43 3.21
C PHE A 61 2.90 8.93 4.15
N ASP A 62 2.64 10.04 4.83
CA ASP A 62 3.59 10.67 5.73
C ASP A 62 3.39 10.13 7.16
N GLY A 63 4.50 9.80 7.83
CA GLY A 63 4.49 9.25 9.18
C GLY A 63 5.90 9.06 9.73
N VAL A 64 6.00 8.42 10.87
CA VAL A 64 7.29 8.06 11.51
C VAL A 64 8.05 7.03 10.66
N HIS A 65 7.31 6.18 9.98
CA HIS A 65 7.81 5.16 9.05
C HIS A 65 7.19 5.36 7.68
N GLN A 66 7.80 4.79 6.65
CA GLN A 66 7.14 4.64 5.36
C GLN A 66 5.91 3.75 5.53
N ALA A 67 4.81 4.10 4.90
CA ALA A 67 3.64 3.24 4.81
C ALA A 67 3.99 1.92 4.10
N GLY A 68 3.39 0.81 4.54
CA GLY A 68 3.69 -0.54 4.05
C GLY A 68 4.72 -1.32 4.89
N ILE A 69 5.15 -0.77 6.06
CA ILE A 69 6.08 -1.44 6.98
C ILE A 69 5.36 -2.08 8.16
N GLN A 70 4.36 -1.39 8.72
CA GLN A 70 3.68 -1.79 9.97
C GLN A 70 2.19 -2.04 9.80
N GLU A 71 1.64 -1.72 8.65
CA GLU A 71 0.22 -1.90 8.36
C GLU A 71 -0.13 -3.38 8.24
N ASP A 72 -1.39 -3.69 8.46
CA ASP A 72 -1.93 -5.02 8.23
C ASP A 72 -1.69 -5.47 6.79
N SER A 73 -1.53 -6.77 6.59
CA SER A 73 -1.25 -7.34 5.29
C SER A 73 -2.36 -7.02 4.29
N GLN A 74 -2.00 -6.37 3.21
CA GLN A 74 -2.91 -6.12 2.09
C GLN A 74 -3.04 -7.35 1.20
N THR A 75 -4.11 -7.40 0.40
CA THR A 75 -4.46 -8.55 -0.44
C THR A 75 -3.46 -8.77 -1.58
N HIS A 76 -2.90 -7.70 -2.14
CA HIS A 76 -1.99 -7.74 -3.27
C HIS A 76 -0.68 -7.05 -2.93
N ALA A 77 0.42 -7.64 -3.40
CA ALA A 77 1.76 -7.08 -3.29
C ALA A 77 2.52 -7.24 -4.60
N LEU A 78 3.23 -6.19 -5.00
CA LEU A 78 4.14 -6.19 -6.11
C LEU A 78 5.48 -5.62 -5.66
N VAL A 79 6.56 -6.36 -5.94
CA VAL A 79 7.92 -5.91 -5.66
C VAL A 79 8.63 -5.68 -6.98
N VAL A 80 9.16 -4.49 -7.19
CA VAL A 80 9.91 -4.14 -8.40
C VAL A 80 11.30 -3.66 -8.01
N ALA A 81 12.31 -4.26 -8.61
CA ALA A 81 13.71 -3.96 -8.35
C ALA A 81 14.35 -3.23 -9.54
N PHE A 82 15.17 -2.22 -9.27
CA PHE A 82 15.79 -1.38 -10.28
C PHE A 82 17.28 -1.26 -10.04
N ASN A 83 18.03 -1.13 -11.15
CA ASN A 83 19.43 -0.75 -11.11
C ASN A 83 19.61 0.62 -11.76
N MET A 84 20.30 1.51 -11.07
CA MET A 84 20.63 2.84 -11.60
C MET A 84 21.59 2.71 -12.78
N LYS A 85 21.34 3.45 -13.86
CA LYS A 85 22.28 3.53 -15.00
C LYS A 85 23.56 4.21 -14.56
N ARG A 86 24.71 3.54 -14.78
CA ARG A 86 26.05 4.05 -14.42
C ARG A 86 26.84 4.50 -15.64
N ASN A 87 26.43 4.09 -16.84
CA ASN A 87 27.12 4.42 -18.07
C ASN A 87 27.01 5.91 -18.38
N ASN A 88 28.15 6.55 -18.67
CA ASN A 88 28.24 7.99 -19.00
C ASN A 88 27.75 8.94 -17.89
N VAL A 89 27.76 8.50 -16.65
CA VAL A 89 27.41 9.35 -15.51
C VAL A 89 28.68 10.02 -14.98
N PRO A 90 28.76 11.36 -14.95
CA PRO A 90 29.92 12.07 -14.41
C PRO A 90 30.05 11.84 -12.90
N LYS A 91 31.24 12.12 -12.33
CA LYS A 91 31.47 12.03 -10.89
C LYS A 91 30.41 12.82 -10.10
N GLY A 92 29.80 12.16 -9.11
CA GLY A 92 28.69 12.72 -8.30
C GLY A 92 27.34 12.74 -9.01
N GLY A 93 27.28 12.40 -10.31
CA GLY A 93 26.04 12.39 -11.08
C GLY A 93 25.05 11.33 -10.63
N LEU A 94 25.54 10.19 -10.12
CA LEU A 94 24.67 9.13 -9.60
C LEU A 94 23.84 9.61 -8.39
N LYS A 95 24.48 10.29 -7.41
CA LYS A 95 23.78 10.90 -6.26
C LYS A 95 22.72 11.91 -6.74
N LYS A 96 23.07 12.72 -7.75
CA LYS A 96 22.15 13.72 -8.32
C LYS A 96 20.96 13.06 -9.01
N ASN A 97 21.20 11.99 -9.77
CA ASN A 97 20.14 11.21 -10.44
C ASN A 97 19.23 10.54 -9.41
N LEU A 98 19.82 9.91 -8.38
CA LEU A 98 19.04 9.33 -7.28
C LEU A 98 18.17 10.38 -6.58
N THR A 99 18.72 11.57 -6.29
CA THR A 99 17.96 12.65 -5.66
C THR A 99 16.76 13.08 -6.51
N ARG A 100 16.94 13.18 -7.84
CA ARG A 100 15.82 13.48 -8.75
C ARG A 100 14.77 12.40 -8.73
N LEU A 101 15.19 11.15 -8.85
CA LEU A 101 14.30 9.98 -8.81
C LEU A 101 13.47 9.97 -7.52
N MET A 102 14.13 10.14 -6.37
CA MET A 102 13.44 10.14 -5.09
C MET A 102 12.42 11.28 -4.96
N ARG A 103 12.73 12.46 -5.50
CA ARG A 103 11.77 13.59 -5.49
C ARG A 103 10.53 13.29 -6.32
N ILE A 104 10.71 12.73 -7.51
CA ILE A 104 9.59 12.36 -8.40
C ILE A 104 8.75 11.27 -7.74
N TRP A 105 9.37 10.15 -7.37
CA TRP A 105 8.68 9.01 -6.78
C TRP A 105 7.98 9.34 -5.45
N THR A 106 8.59 10.18 -4.61
CA THR A 106 7.94 10.61 -3.36
C THR A 106 6.70 11.44 -3.63
N GLY A 107 6.74 12.34 -4.61
CA GLY A 107 5.58 13.12 -5.01
C GLY A 107 4.46 12.26 -5.57
N ASP A 108 4.79 11.42 -6.55
CA ASP A 108 3.82 10.55 -7.23
C ASP A 108 3.22 9.51 -6.26
N ALA A 109 4.06 8.89 -5.40
CA ALA A 109 3.60 7.93 -4.41
C ALA A 109 2.64 8.58 -3.39
N ARG A 110 2.98 9.79 -2.91
CA ARG A 110 2.09 10.53 -1.99
C ARG A 110 0.73 10.78 -2.63
N SER A 111 0.69 11.28 -3.85
CA SER A 111 -0.56 11.55 -4.55
C SER A 111 -1.39 10.25 -4.73
N MET A 112 -0.81 9.22 -5.31
CA MET A 112 -1.54 7.97 -5.60
C MET A 112 -2.08 7.28 -4.35
N THR A 113 -1.33 7.25 -3.25
CA THR A 113 -1.77 6.60 -2.00
C THR A 113 -2.93 7.36 -1.34
N GLN A 114 -3.12 8.63 -1.65
CA GLN A 114 -4.23 9.45 -1.15
C GLN A 114 -5.40 9.57 -2.15
N GLY A 115 -5.35 8.86 -3.27
CA GLY A 115 -6.39 8.92 -4.30
C GLY A 115 -6.29 10.13 -5.19
N GLU A 116 -5.13 10.77 -5.22
CA GLU A 116 -4.82 11.91 -6.08
C GLU A 116 -4.01 11.48 -7.30
N THR A 117 -4.15 12.19 -8.39
CA THR A 117 -3.42 11.92 -9.63
C THR A 117 -1.95 12.32 -9.49
N ALA A 118 -1.04 11.41 -9.85
CA ALA A 118 0.38 11.72 -9.97
C ALA A 118 0.67 12.63 -11.16
N LEU A 119 1.75 13.42 -11.09
CA LEU A 119 2.06 14.41 -12.14
C LEU A 119 2.26 13.79 -13.53
N ALA A 120 2.87 12.60 -13.59
CA ALA A 120 3.16 11.88 -14.84
C ALA A 120 2.11 10.80 -15.17
N ASP A 121 0.97 10.81 -14.50
CA ASP A 121 -0.08 9.81 -14.67
C ASP A 121 -0.83 10.04 -15.98
N LEU A 122 -0.93 9.00 -16.80
CA LEU A 122 -1.67 9.01 -18.06
C LEU A 122 -3.02 8.30 -17.96
N GLU A 123 -3.33 7.73 -16.80
CA GLU A 123 -4.54 6.95 -16.53
C GLU A 123 -5.17 7.40 -15.18
N PRO A 124 -5.45 8.70 -15.03
CA PRO A 124 -5.85 9.29 -13.73
C PRO A 124 -7.14 8.69 -13.18
N GLU A 125 -7.99 8.14 -14.01
CA GLU A 125 -9.22 7.46 -13.62
C GLU A 125 -8.97 6.20 -12.76
N LEU A 126 -7.75 5.64 -12.80
CA LEU A 126 -7.39 4.48 -12.00
C LEU A 126 -6.90 4.83 -10.58
N THR A 127 -6.73 6.11 -10.29
CA THR A 127 -6.19 6.59 -9.01
C THR A 127 -7.28 6.80 -7.94
N VAL A 128 -8.53 6.97 -8.34
CA VAL A 128 -9.64 7.40 -7.47
C VAL A 128 -10.02 6.44 -6.35
N ALA A 129 -9.52 5.21 -6.34
CA ALA A 129 -9.82 4.22 -5.32
C ALA A 129 -8.55 3.49 -4.86
N PRO A 130 -7.71 4.11 -4.03
CA PRO A 130 -6.41 3.57 -3.63
C PRO A 130 -6.53 2.28 -2.79
N GLN A 131 -7.61 2.07 -2.06
CA GLN A 131 -7.88 0.83 -1.31
C GLN A 131 -6.67 0.34 -0.52
N ASN A 132 -6.28 1.12 0.48
CA ASN A 132 -5.11 0.86 1.33
C ASN A 132 -3.78 0.77 0.55
N LEU A 133 -3.64 1.48 -0.57
CA LEU A 133 -2.40 1.49 -1.34
C LEU A 133 -1.25 2.03 -0.49
N THR A 134 -0.16 1.28 -0.43
CA THR A 134 1.10 1.68 0.21
C THR A 134 2.25 1.49 -0.77
N ILE A 135 3.21 2.39 -0.71
CA ILE A 135 4.41 2.37 -1.54
C ILE A 135 5.61 2.58 -0.64
N THR A 136 6.42 1.54 -0.49
CA THR A 136 7.62 1.53 0.33
C THR A 136 8.85 1.46 -0.56
N MET A 137 9.86 2.27 -0.30
CA MET A 137 11.12 2.29 -1.05
C MET A 137 12.27 1.77 -0.19
N GLY A 138 13.09 0.90 -0.78
CA GLY A 138 14.31 0.41 -0.17
C GLY A 138 15.53 0.70 -1.05
N TRP A 139 16.69 0.91 -0.42
CA TRP A 139 17.97 1.10 -1.11
C TRP A 139 18.91 -0.05 -0.83
N GLY A 140 19.53 -0.54 -1.89
CA GLY A 140 20.55 -1.57 -1.77
C GLY A 140 21.85 -1.05 -1.17
N PRO A 141 22.61 -1.91 -0.46
CA PRO A 141 23.87 -1.52 0.18
C PRO A 141 24.91 -0.98 -0.82
N HIS A 142 24.89 -1.48 -2.05
CA HIS A 142 25.81 -1.02 -3.10
C HIS A 142 25.51 0.42 -3.51
N LEU A 143 24.24 0.77 -3.66
CA LEU A 143 23.85 2.12 -4.01
C LEU A 143 24.32 3.12 -2.94
N ILE A 144 24.14 2.81 -1.66
CA ILE A 144 24.55 3.68 -0.55
C ILE A 144 26.06 3.97 -0.64
N LYS A 145 26.88 2.97 -1.00
CA LYS A 145 28.32 3.13 -1.23
C LYS A 145 28.63 3.98 -2.47
N ASP A 146 27.97 3.70 -3.59
CA ASP A 146 28.23 4.32 -4.88
C ASP A 146 27.83 5.82 -4.92
N VAL A 147 26.84 6.20 -4.08
CA VAL A 147 26.40 7.60 -3.97
C VAL A 147 27.04 8.36 -2.79
N ASP A 148 28.01 7.74 -2.11
CA ASP A 148 28.75 8.35 -1.00
C ASP A 148 27.83 8.84 0.14
N LEU A 149 26.92 7.98 0.57
CA LEU A 149 26.00 8.24 1.68
C LEU A 149 26.30 7.42 2.94
N ILE A 150 27.44 6.71 2.97
CA ILE A 150 27.79 5.85 4.11
C ILE A 150 27.91 6.65 5.41
N ASP A 151 28.56 7.81 5.36
CA ASP A 151 28.78 8.64 6.54
C ASP A 151 27.49 9.24 7.09
N GLU A 152 26.54 9.51 6.22
CA GLU A 152 25.20 10.04 6.56
C GLU A 152 24.24 8.92 7.03
N ALA A 153 24.57 7.64 6.75
CA ALA A 153 23.70 6.53 7.07
C ALA A 153 23.65 6.24 8.58
N PRO A 154 22.48 5.81 9.11
CA PRO A 154 22.37 5.38 10.50
C PRO A 154 23.35 4.24 10.87
N ALA A 155 23.75 4.17 12.14
CA ALA A 155 24.73 3.18 12.60
C ALA A 155 24.34 1.73 12.29
N TRP A 156 23.05 1.39 12.36
CA TRP A 156 22.55 0.05 12.04
C TRP A 156 22.69 -0.28 10.56
N VAL A 157 22.53 0.70 9.66
CA VAL A 157 22.78 0.52 8.21
C VAL A 157 24.26 0.27 7.97
N LYS A 158 25.15 1.09 8.55
CA LYS A 158 26.61 0.92 8.42
C LYS A 158 27.06 -0.50 8.82
N LYS A 159 26.48 -1.02 9.91
CA LYS A 159 26.79 -2.36 10.41
C LYS A 159 26.32 -3.46 9.46
N ASN A 160 25.27 -3.24 8.69
CA ASN A 160 24.62 -4.25 7.85
C ASN A 160 24.82 -4.05 6.34
N LEU A 161 25.80 -3.24 5.94
CA LEU A 161 26.09 -2.98 4.50
C LEU A 161 26.51 -4.20 3.69
N ASN A 162 26.82 -5.31 4.34
CA ASN A 162 27.15 -6.56 3.65
C ASN A 162 25.92 -7.45 3.38
N GLY A 163 24.74 -6.98 3.77
CA GLY A 163 23.50 -7.72 3.62
C GLY A 163 23.36 -8.87 4.61
N LEU A 164 22.43 -9.77 4.33
CA LEU A 164 22.20 -10.97 5.13
C LEU A 164 23.26 -12.03 4.85
N PRO A 165 23.64 -12.84 5.85
CA PRO A 165 24.52 -13.98 5.63
C PRO A 165 23.81 -15.02 4.75
N LYS A 166 24.60 -15.86 4.08
CA LYS A 166 24.03 -17.02 3.36
C LYS A 166 23.52 -18.05 4.35
N PHE A 167 22.28 -18.50 4.15
CA PHE A 167 21.67 -19.55 4.96
C PHE A 167 21.75 -20.91 4.24
N LYS A 168 21.83 -22.00 5.01
CA LYS A 168 21.83 -23.36 4.45
C LYS A 168 20.45 -23.61 3.79
N GLY A 169 20.48 -23.94 2.51
CA GLY A 169 19.27 -24.20 1.73
C GLY A 169 18.80 -23.05 0.87
N ASP A 170 19.42 -21.88 0.97
CA ASP A 170 19.13 -20.76 0.08
C ASP A 170 19.37 -21.15 -1.39
N LYS A 171 18.39 -20.84 -2.22
CA LYS A 171 18.46 -20.96 -3.69
C LYS A 171 18.34 -19.56 -4.31
N LEU A 172 19.23 -18.66 -3.88
CA LEU A 172 19.22 -17.28 -4.34
C LEU A 172 19.69 -17.22 -5.81
N ASP A 173 18.90 -16.52 -6.63
CA ASP A 173 19.28 -16.19 -7.99
C ASP A 173 19.85 -14.77 -8.02
N ASN A 174 21.07 -14.63 -8.52
CA ASN A 174 21.74 -13.33 -8.64
C ASN A 174 21.00 -12.35 -9.56
N ALA A 175 20.14 -12.84 -10.45
CA ALA A 175 19.29 -11.98 -11.29
C ALA A 175 18.30 -11.15 -10.50
N PHE A 176 17.89 -11.63 -9.32
CA PHE A 176 16.94 -10.94 -8.42
C PHE A 176 17.61 -10.33 -7.19
N GLY A 177 18.93 -10.51 -7.07
CA GLY A 177 19.69 -9.96 -5.94
C GLY A 177 20.40 -8.65 -6.27
N ALA A 178 20.86 -7.95 -5.22
CA ALA A 178 21.76 -6.80 -5.34
C ALA A 178 21.22 -5.60 -6.16
N ALA A 179 19.91 -5.41 -6.21
CA ALA A 179 19.31 -4.23 -6.82
C ALA A 179 19.69 -2.94 -6.07
N ASP A 180 19.77 -1.84 -6.80
CA ASP A 180 20.05 -0.53 -6.21
C ASP A 180 18.85 0.04 -5.44
N VAL A 181 17.67 -0.06 -6.03
CA VAL A 181 16.41 0.44 -5.46
C VAL A 181 15.34 -0.63 -5.59
N VAL A 182 14.51 -0.76 -4.59
CA VAL A 182 13.33 -1.61 -4.62
C VAL A 182 12.09 -0.79 -4.28
N LEU A 183 11.01 -1.05 -4.98
CA LEU A 183 9.66 -0.60 -4.63
C LEU A 183 8.85 -1.80 -4.18
N GLN A 184 8.23 -1.70 -3.01
CA GLN A 184 7.17 -2.59 -2.55
C GLN A 184 5.85 -1.81 -2.65
N ILE A 185 4.94 -2.31 -3.45
CA ILE A 185 3.64 -1.69 -3.72
C ILE A 185 2.58 -2.68 -3.26
N CYS A 186 1.83 -2.32 -2.24
CA CYS A 186 0.80 -3.19 -1.68
C CYS A 186 -0.55 -2.46 -1.63
N GLY A 187 -1.64 -3.21 -1.69
CA GLY A 187 -3.00 -2.65 -1.63
C GLY A 187 -4.07 -3.74 -1.72
N ASP A 188 -5.31 -3.37 -1.45
CA ASP A 188 -6.44 -4.29 -1.53
C ASP A 188 -7.13 -4.28 -2.91
N ASN A 189 -6.63 -3.45 -3.83
CA ASN A 189 -7.08 -3.39 -5.22
C ASN A 189 -5.93 -3.66 -6.17
N LEU A 190 -5.99 -4.75 -6.92
CA LEU A 190 -4.96 -5.13 -7.89
C LEU A 190 -4.77 -4.08 -8.99
N THR A 191 -5.84 -3.42 -9.41
CA THR A 191 -5.77 -2.34 -10.42
C THR A 191 -4.95 -1.17 -9.89
N ALA A 192 -5.19 -0.73 -8.65
CA ALA A 192 -4.43 0.34 -8.01
C ALA A 192 -2.94 -0.04 -7.86
N VAL A 193 -2.63 -1.26 -7.42
CA VAL A 193 -1.24 -1.77 -7.31
C VAL A 193 -0.55 -1.79 -8.68
N SER A 194 -1.21 -2.32 -9.71
CA SER A 194 -0.66 -2.40 -11.07
C SER A 194 -0.49 -1.01 -11.69
N HIS A 195 -1.45 -0.12 -11.47
CA HIS A 195 -1.40 1.27 -11.94
C HIS A 195 -0.22 2.02 -11.30
N ALA A 196 -0.10 1.98 -9.97
CA ALA A 196 1.01 2.61 -9.26
C ALA A 196 2.38 2.10 -9.75
N ALA A 197 2.51 0.81 -9.99
CA ALA A 197 3.74 0.23 -10.55
C ALA A 197 4.07 0.79 -11.94
N ARG A 198 3.07 0.94 -12.82
CA ARG A 198 3.28 1.51 -14.17
C ARG A 198 3.67 2.99 -14.10
N VAL A 199 2.98 3.78 -13.28
CA VAL A 199 3.28 5.21 -13.13
C VAL A 199 4.71 5.40 -12.63
N LEU A 200 5.08 4.74 -11.52
CA LEU A 200 6.43 4.87 -10.94
C LEU A 200 7.53 4.34 -11.86
N THR A 201 7.29 3.24 -12.57
CA THR A 201 8.28 2.69 -13.52
C THR A 201 8.49 3.63 -14.72
N ARG A 202 7.44 4.32 -15.16
CA ARG A 202 7.51 5.25 -16.30
C ARG A 202 8.12 6.58 -15.92
N GLY A 203 7.87 7.07 -14.70
CA GLY A 203 8.37 8.35 -14.17
C GLY A 203 9.82 8.31 -13.68
N GLY A 204 10.44 7.12 -13.58
CA GLY A 204 11.77 6.88 -12.99
C GLY A 204 12.96 6.82 -13.96
#